data_7815d8b797094e341941d6e8825b7a17
#
_entry.id   7815d8b797094e341941d6e8825b7a17
#
_cell.length_a   1.000
_cell.length_b   1.000
_cell.length_c   1.000
_cell.angle_alpha   90.00
_cell.angle_beta   90.00
_cell.angle_gamma   90.00
#
_symmetry.space_group_name_H-M   'P 1'
#
loop_
_entity.id
_entity.type
_entity.pdbx_description
1 polymer ?
#
loop_
_entity_poly.entity_id
_entity_poly.type
_entity_poly.pdbx_seq_one_letter_code
_entity_poly.pdbx_strand_id
1 'polypeptide(L)'
;FIIPFLIFLACDKIEQPLKPAYNFCEGCENTYTPNFITTQNVLIEEFTGITCNNCPNAAIETERLIDENPDRVFTIGIHASNFAVPDSSAGYTADFRTPEGTEIHKDANPLGVPSALINRIDYGTPLYAKIQPSTWESYVDDILAKGTSEVGMMTEALYNDTTLEVCLTTRFKA
;
A
#
# COMPACT_ATOMS: atom_id res chain seq x y z
N PHE A 1 34.74 35.74 31.01
CA PHE A 1 33.44 35.79 30.33
C PHE A 1 33.00 34.38 30.01
N ILE A 2 32.05 33.85 30.79
CA ILE A 2 31.45 32.54 30.62
C ILE A 2 30.14 32.77 29.87
N ILE A 3 30.04 32.30 28.62
CA ILE A 3 28.82 32.32 27.83
C ILE A 3 28.00 31.10 28.25
N PRO A 4 26.76 31.26 28.77
CA PRO A 4 25.92 30.12 29.06
C PRO A 4 25.40 29.52 27.73
N PHE A 5 25.71 28.26 27.49
CA PHE A 5 25.20 27.44 26.41
C PHE A 5 23.73 27.11 26.71
N LEU A 6 22.80 27.81 26.10
CA LEU A 6 21.37 27.53 26.16
C LEU A 6 21.08 26.28 25.30
N ILE A 7 20.92 25.14 25.96
CA ILE A 7 20.39 23.93 25.33
C ILE A 7 18.89 24.15 25.14
N PHE A 8 18.47 24.41 23.92
CA PHE A 8 17.06 24.33 23.53
C PHE A 8 16.69 22.86 23.42
N LEU A 9 16.05 22.34 24.46
CA LEU A 9 15.28 21.09 24.37
C LEU A 9 14.00 21.40 23.61
N ALA A 10 14.07 21.35 22.29
CA ALA A 10 12.88 21.34 21.44
C ALA A 10 12.30 19.91 21.50
N CYS A 11 11.52 19.61 22.54
CA CYS A 11 10.52 18.58 22.45
C CYS A 11 9.39 19.16 21.60
N ASP A 12 9.30 18.74 20.35
CA ASP A 12 8.17 19.04 19.48
C ASP A 12 6.95 18.30 20.06
N LYS A 13 6.21 19.02 20.89
CA LYS A 13 4.97 18.53 21.47
C LYS A 13 3.91 18.65 20.39
N ILE A 14 3.53 17.53 19.78
CA ILE A 14 2.35 17.47 18.93
C ILE A 14 1.15 17.88 19.79
N GLU A 15 0.75 19.16 19.70
CA GLU A 15 -0.32 19.74 20.52
C GLU A 15 -1.72 19.22 20.17
N GLN A 16 -1.87 18.51 19.06
CA GLN A 16 -3.07 17.78 18.72
C GLN A 16 -2.69 16.41 18.15
N PRO A 17 -2.60 15.37 18.99
CA PRO A 17 -2.73 14.02 18.47
C PRO A 17 -4.08 14.00 17.76
N LEU A 18 -4.11 13.45 16.52
CA LEU A 18 -5.32 13.29 15.72
C LEU A 18 -6.50 12.97 16.64
N LYS A 19 -7.34 13.98 16.91
CA LYS A 19 -8.61 13.72 17.58
C LYS A 19 -9.43 12.95 16.56
N PRO A 20 -9.78 11.69 16.83
CA PRO A 20 -10.80 11.04 16.02
C PRO A 20 -12.02 11.96 16.13
N ALA A 21 -12.42 12.55 15.01
CA ALA A 21 -13.56 13.47 14.96
C ALA A 21 -14.88 12.75 15.31
N TYR A 22 -14.83 11.44 15.50
CA TYR A 22 -15.97 10.57 15.77
C TYR A 22 -15.58 9.35 16.60
N ASN A 23 -16.37 9.09 17.65
CA ASN A 23 -16.28 7.88 18.47
C ASN A 23 -17.01 6.69 17.81
N PHE A 24 -17.00 6.60 16.47
CA PHE A 24 -17.60 5.47 15.77
C PHE A 24 -16.99 4.13 16.20
N CYS A 25 -15.72 4.14 16.56
CA CYS A 25 -15.02 2.97 17.08
C CYS A 25 -15.19 2.77 18.61
N GLU A 26 -15.96 3.60 19.33
CA GLU A 26 -16.35 3.30 20.70
C GLU A 26 -17.27 2.07 20.70
N GLY A 27 -16.79 0.99 21.28
CA GLY A 27 -17.48 -0.32 21.27
C GLY A 27 -16.83 -1.37 20.38
N CYS A 28 -15.75 -1.04 19.66
CA CYS A 28 -14.92 -2.03 18.98
C CYS A 28 -14.05 -2.84 19.98
N GLU A 29 -14.44 -2.87 21.26
CA GLU A 29 -13.83 -3.77 22.23
C GLU A 29 -14.31 -5.19 21.96
N ASN A 30 -13.42 -5.96 21.35
CA ASN A 30 -13.75 -7.28 20.88
C ASN A 30 -13.71 -8.34 21.95
N THR A 31 -14.82 -9.05 22.07
CA THR A 31 -14.91 -10.38 22.71
C THR A 31 -14.38 -11.50 21.80
N TYR A 32 -13.74 -11.14 20.67
CA TYR A 32 -13.27 -12.08 19.67
C TYR A 32 -11.94 -12.73 20.07
N THR A 33 -11.87 -14.07 19.93
CA THR A 33 -10.61 -14.80 20.09
C THR A 33 -9.70 -14.48 18.90
N PRO A 34 -8.56 -13.84 19.08
CA PRO A 34 -7.72 -13.42 17.97
C PRO A 34 -7.20 -14.63 17.17
N ASN A 35 -7.55 -14.70 15.90
CA ASN A 35 -6.96 -15.64 14.96
C ASN A 35 -5.94 -14.91 14.10
N PHE A 36 -4.65 -15.00 14.48
CA PHE A 36 -3.57 -14.38 13.72
C PHE A 36 -3.21 -15.25 12.52
N ILE A 37 -3.29 -14.65 11.34
CA ILE A 37 -2.84 -15.27 10.10
C ILE A 37 -1.33 -15.07 10.01
N THR A 38 -0.61 -16.18 9.93
CA THR A 38 0.86 -16.21 9.73
C THR A 38 1.24 -16.71 8.34
N THR A 39 0.26 -17.02 7.50
CA THR A 39 0.51 -17.39 6.12
C THR A 39 1.15 -16.21 5.38
N GLN A 40 2.28 -16.45 4.72
CA GLN A 40 2.95 -15.42 3.94
C GLN A 40 2.14 -15.12 2.68
N ASN A 41 1.65 -13.91 2.57
CA ASN A 41 0.91 -13.41 1.40
C ASN A 41 1.75 -12.38 0.63
N VAL A 42 1.34 -12.10 -0.59
CA VAL A 42 1.98 -11.13 -1.47
C VAL A 42 1.02 -10.00 -1.79
N LEU A 43 1.48 -8.78 -1.61
CA LEU A 43 0.83 -7.57 -2.10
C LEU A 43 1.64 -6.99 -3.25
N ILE A 44 1.00 -6.82 -4.39
CA ILE A 44 1.55 -6.13 -5.57
C ILE A 44 0.93 -4.73 -5.60
N GLU A 45 1.74 -3.70 -5.37
CA GLU A 45 1.34 -2.30 -5.52
C GLU A 45 1.77 -1.84 -6.92
N GLU A 46 0.87 -1.95 -7.89
CA GLU A 46 1.13 -1.65 -9.30
C GLU A 46 0.97 -0.16 -9.58
N PHE A 47 2.02 0.49 -10.06
CA PHE A 47 1.96 1.86 -10.56
C PHE A 47 1.49 1.87 -12.01
N THR A 48 0.40 2.58 -12.26
CA THR A 48 -0.31 2.59 -13.53
C THR A 48 -0.80 3.99 -13.90
N GLY A 49 -1.40 4.14 -15.05
CA GLY A 49 -2.00 5.40 -15.50
C GLY A 49 -2.98 5.21 -16.62
N ILE A 50 -4.02 6.06 -16.65
CA ILE A 50 -5.15 5.97 -17.60
C ILE A 50 -4.71 6.12 -19.06
N THR A 51 -3.59 6.79 -19.34
CA THR A 51 -3.04 6.99 -20.69
C THR A 51 -1.84 6.08 -20.98
N CYS A 52 -1.55 5.12 -20.11
CA CYS A 52 -0.40 4.23 -20.25
C CYS A 52 -0.71 3.05 -21.17
N ASN A 53 -0.14 3.03 -22.36
CA ASN A 53 -0.40 1.99 -23.37
C ASN A 53 0.08 0.58 -22.96
N ASN A 54 1.08 0.47 -22.11
CA ASN A 54 1.65 -0.81 -21.69
C ASN A 54 1.05 -1.32 -20.37
N CYS A 55 0.35 -0.48 -19.62
CA CYS A 55 -0.21 -0.85 -18.32
C CYS A 55 -1.28 -1.94 -18.39
N PRO A 56 -2.10 -2.06 -19.45
CA PRO A 56 -3.01 -3.20 -19.58
C PRO A 56 -2.31 -4.57 -19.57
N ASN A 57 -1.08 -4.66 -20.11
CA ASN A 57 -0.32 -5.91 -20.07
C ASN A 57 0.14 -6.25 -18.65
N ALA A 58 0.45 -5.25 -17.84
CA ALA A 58 0.78 -5.44 -16.44
C ALA A 58 -0.44 -5.89 -15.63
N ALA A 59 -1.61 -5.32 -15.89
CA ALA A 59 -2.86 -5.75 -15.26
C ALA A 59 -3.20 -7.21 -15.59
N ILE A 60 -2.99 -7.65 -16.83
CA ILE A 60 -3.17 -9.06 -17.23
C ILE A 60 -2.20 -9.97 -16.45
N GLU A 61 -0.96 -9.54 -16.26
CA GLU A 61 0.01 -10.31 -15.49
C GLU A 61 -0.35 -10.40 -14.01
N THR A 62 -0.79 -9.31 -13.38
CA THR A 62 -1.25 -9.35 -11.99
C THR A 62 -2.49 -10.23 -11.82
N GLU A 63 -3.41 -10.18 -12.76
CA GLU A 63 -4.62 -11.01 -12.76
C GLU A 63 -4.25 -12.50 -12.86
N ARG A 64 -3.31 -12.86 -13.76
CA ARG A 64 -2.77 -14.23 -13.86
C ARG A 64 -2.14 -14.70 -12.56
N LEU A 65 -1.30 -13.86 -11.92
CA LEU A 65 -0.65 -14.19 -10.66
C LEU A 65 -1.64 -14.41 -9.51
N ILE A 66 -2.75 -13.65 -9.48
CA ILE A 66 -3.84 -13.84 -8.53
C ILE A 66 -4.56 -15.16 -8.79
N ASP A 67 -4.91 -15.44 -10.03
CA ASP A 67 -5.64 -16.66 -10.42
C ASP A 67 -4.84 -17.94 -10.13
N GLU A 68 -3.52 -17.89 -10.30
CA GLU A 68 -2.62 -19.01 -9.99
C GLU A 68 -2.36 -19.17 -8.49
N ASN A 69 -2.56 -18.12 -7.71
CA ASN A 69 -2.31 -18.09 -6.27
C ASN A 69 -3.49 -17.50 -5.48
N PRO A 70 -4.68 -18.12 -5.56
CA PRO A 70 -5.88 -17.59 -4.91
C PRO A 70 -5.66 -17.48 -3.40
N ASP A 71 -6.20 -16.39 -2.82
CA ASP A 71 -6.10 -16.08 -1.39
C ASP A 71 -4.66 -15.85 -0.87
N ARG A 72 -3.68 -15.76 -1.77
CA ARG A 72 -2.27 -15.58 -1.42
C ARG A 72 -1.64 -14.35 -2.08
N VAL A 73 -2.10 -13.97 -3.26
CA VAL A 73 -1.63 -12.81 -4.02
C VAL A 73 -2.75 -11.79 -4.14
N PHE A 74 -2.43 -10.54 -3.83
CA PHE A 74 -3.36 -9.41 -3.87
C PHE A 74 -2.71 -8.27 -4.65
N THR A 75 -3.51 -7.44 -5.31
CA THR A 75 -3.01 -6.26 -6.04
C THR A 75 -3.76 -5.00 -5.67
N ILE A 76 -3.06 -3.88 -5.74
CA ILE A 76 -3.63 -2.53 -5.68
C ILE A 76 -3.08 -1.75 -6.86
N GLY A 77 -3.96 -1.26 -7.74
CA GLY A 77 -3.59 -0.33 -8.81
C GLY A 77 -3.46 1.09 -8.28
N ILE A 78 -2.27 1.66 -8.38
CA ILE A 78 -1.97 3.04 -7.95
C ILE A 78 -1.83 3.90 -9.20
N HIS A 79 -2.87 4.71 -9.47
CA HIS A 79 -2.82 5.70 -10.55
C HIS A 79 -1.94 6.87 -10.14
N ALA A 80 -0.74 6.92 -10.70
CA ALA A 80 0.26 7.95 -10.41
C ALA A 80 1.09 8.26 -11.67
N SER A 81 2.01 9.20 -11.57
CA SER A 81 2.81 9.72 -12.68
C SER A 81 2.03 10.58 -13.67
N ASN A 82 2.73 11.06 -14.70
CA ASN A 82 2.14 11.85 -15.77
C ASN A 82 1.11 11.06 -16.61
N PHE A 83 1.25 9.73 -16.69
CA PHE A 83 0.31 8.86 -17.39
C PHE A 83 -1.02 8.68 -16.66
N ALA A 84 -1.12 9.08 -15.39
CA ALA A 84 -2.36 9.04 -14.63
C ALA A 84 -3.17 10.34 -14.74
N VAL A 85 -2.61 11.38 -15.37
CA VAL A 85 -3.32 12.64 -15.58
C VAL A 85 -4.41 12.44 -16.62
N PRO A 86 -5.67 12.85 -16.34
CA PRO A 86 -6.75 12.79 -17.32
C PRO A 86 -6.41 13.56 -18.59
N ASP A 87 -6.79 13.01 -19.73
CA ASP A 87 -6.71 13.67 -21.05
C ASP A 87 -8.07 13.64 -21.73
N SER A 88 -8.84 14.68 -21.55
CA SER A 88 -10.17 14.81 -22.14
C SER A 88 -10.13 14.87 -23.67
N SER A 89 -9.03 15.31 -24.27
CA SER A 89 -8.88 15.38 -25.73
C SER A 89 -8.75 13.99 -26.36
N ALA A 90 -8.22 13.03 -25.60
CA ALA A 90 -8.11 11.62 -25.98
C ALA A 90 -9.26 10.74 -25.42
N GLY A 91 -10.25 11.34 -24.75
CA GLY A 91 -11.39 10.62 -24.19
C GLY A 91 -11.18 10.07 -22.78
N TYR A 92 -10.04 10.32 -22.16
CA TYR A 92 -9.72 9.88 -20.78
C TYR A 92 -10.11 10.96 -19.79
N THR A 93 -11.35 10.95 -19.32
CA THR A 93 -11.92 12.01 -18.47
C THR A 93 -11.88 11.72 -16.97
N ALA A 94 -11.77 10.44 -16.59
CA ALA A 94 -11.76 10.03 -15.18
C ALA A 94 -10.40 10.29 -14.52
N ASP A 95 -10.41 10.83 -13.32
CA ASP A 95 -9.21 10.99 -12.49
C ASP A 95 -9.22 9.96 -11.34
N PHE A 96 -8.30 9.00 -11.44
CA PHE A 96 -8.14 7.94 -10.44
C PHE A 96 -6.97 8.20 -9.48
N ARG A 97 -6.33 9.37 -9.58
CA ARG A 97 -5.22 9.72 -8.70
C ARG A 97 -5.74 10.04 -7.29
N THR A 98 -4.95 9.68 -6.29
CA THR A 98 -5.16 10.07 -4.90
C THR A 98 -3.90 10.75 -4.35
N PRO A 99 -4.02 11.61 -3.32
CA PRO A 99 -2.86 12.17 -2.63
C PRO A 99 -1.94 11.07 -2.10
N GLU A 100 -2.48 10.04 -1.48
CA GLU A 100 -1.75 8.90 -0.91
C GLU A 100 -1.03 8.10 -1.98
N GLY A 101 -1.71 7.78 -3.10
CA GLY A 101 -1.10 7.10 -4.23
C GLY A 101 0.06 7.91 -4.84
N THR A 102 -0.07 9.23 -4.87
CA THR A 102 1.00 10.13 -5.32
C THR A 102 2.20 10.10 -4.39
N GLU A 103 1.98 10.07 -3.07
CA GLU A 103 3.07 9.96 -2.09
C GLU A 103 3.76 8.60 -2.18
N ILE A 104 3.00 7.50 -2.25
CA ILE A 104 3.58 6.14 -2.41
C ILE A 104 4.45 6.07 -3.69
N HIS A 105 3.96 6.62 -4.79
CA HIS A 105 4.73 6.67 -6.05
C HIS A 105 6.00 7.50 -5.91
N LYS A 106 5.93 8.64 -5.23
CA LYS A 106 7.09 9.51 -4.98
C LYS A 106 8.14 8.81 -4.13
N ASP A 107 7.72 8.10 -3.08
CA ASP A 107 8.64 7.38 -2.19
C ASP A 107 9.28 6.18 -2.89
N ALA A 108 8.50 5.45 -3.68
CA ALA A 108 9.00 4.35 -4.51
C ALA A 108 9.93 4.84 -5.63
N ASN A 109 9.70 6.06 -6.12
CA ASN A 109 10.45 6.71 -7.20
C ASN A 109 10.75 5.78 -8.38
N PRO A 110 9.75 5.14 -9.00
CA PRO A 110 9.97 4.19 -10.08
C PRO A 110 10.50 4.89 -11.33
N LEU A 111 11.27 4.17 -12.15
CA LEU A 111 11.81 4.71 -13.42
C LEU A 111 10.71 4.96 -14.47
N GLY A 112 9.54 4.36 -14.29
CA GLY A 112 8.40 4.52 -15.20
C GLY A 112 7.23 3.63 -14.82
N VAL A 113 6.18 3.64 -15.65
CA VAL A 113 5.02 2.77 -15.54
C VAL A 113 4.87 1.94 -16.84
N PRO A 114 4.37 0.67 -16.75
CA PRO A 114 4.00 -0.03 -15.54
C PRO A 114 5.22 -0.44 -14.69
N SER A 115 5.06 -0.40 -13.39
CA SER A 115 6.03 -0.91 -12.41
C SER A 115 5.31 -1.29 -11.12
N ALA A 116 5.92 -2.07 -10.25
CA ALA A 116 5.28 -2.48 -9.01
C ALA A 116 6.26 -2.57 -7.84
N LEU A 117 5.74 -2.36 -6.64
CA LEU A 117 6.35 -2.81 -5.40
C LEU A 117 5.75 -4.18 -5.06
N ILE A 118 6.58 -5.13 -4.68
CA ILE A 118 6.15 -6.48 -4.29
C ILE A 118 6.53 -6.68 -2.82
N ASN A 119 5.53 -6.63 -1.93
CA ASN A 119 5.70 -6.58 -0.47
C ASN A 119 6.71 -5.50 -0.01
N ARG A 120 6.99 -4.49 -0.83
CA ARG A 120 7.99 -3.44 -0.60
C ARG A 120 9.37 -3.99 -0.21
N ILE A 121 9.70 -5.21 -0.67
CA ILE A 121 11.00 -5.83 -0.41
C ILE A 121 12.06 -5.16 -1.30
N ASP A 122 13.19 -4.81 -0.69
CA ASP A 122 14.35 -4.31 -1.42
C ASP A 122 15.10 -5.48 -2.07
N TYR A 123 14.98 -5.58 -3.38
CA TYR A 123 15.71 -6.57 -4.18
C TYR A 123 17.05 -6.06 -4.72
N GLY A 124 17.64 -5.06 -4.05
CA GLY A 124 18.93 -4.49 -4.42
C GLY A 124 18.89 -3.52 -5.60
N THR A 125 17.71 -3.04 -5.94
CA THR A 125 17.55 -1.90 -6.86
C THR A 125 17.31 -0.63 -6.06
N PRO A 126 17.82 0.54 -6.48
CA PRO A 126 17.64 1.77 -5.73
C PRO A 126 16.19 2.20 -5.54
N LEU A 127 15.25 1.57 -6.24
CA LEU A 127 13.89 2.06 -6.36
C LEU A 127 12.82 1.05 -5.96
N TYR A 128 13.16 -0.10 -5.39
CA TYR A 128 12.21 -1.14 -4.99
C TYR A 128 11.18 -1.58 -6.06
N ALA A 129 10.91 -0.72 -7.04
CA ALA A 129 9.88 -0.90 -8.04
C ALA A 129 10.41 -1.66 -9.26
N LYS A 130 9.70 -2.69 -9.68
CA LYS A 130 10.04 -3.53 -10.83
C LYS A 130 9.28 -3.05 -12.06
N ILE A 131 10.01 -2.70 -13.12
CA ILE A 131 9.45 -2.09 -14.33
C ILE A 131 8.84 -3.15 -15.26
N GLN A 132 9.37 -4.37 -15.26
CA GLN A 132 8.95 -5.40 -16.21
C GLN A 132 7.98 -6.39 -15.57
N PRO A 133 6.70 -6.41 -15.96
CA PRO A 133 5.72 -7.35 -15.45
C PRO A 133 6.17 -8.81 -15.53
N SER A 134 6.87 -9.19 -16.60
CA SER A 134 7.41 -10.54 -16.80
C SER A 134 8.41 -11.02 -15.72
N THR A 135 8.88 -10.13 -14.85
CA THR A 135 9.76 -10.49 -13.74
C THR A 135 9.02 -10.61 -12.41
N TRP A 136 7.76 -10.22 -12.34
CA TRP A 136 7.00 -10.19 -11.09
C TRP A 136 6.76 -11.59 -10.53
N GLU A 137 6.49 -12.57 -11.39
CA GLU A 137 6.30 -13.98 -11.00
C GLU A 137 7.44 -14.49 -10.11
N SER A 138 8.69 -14.29 -10.51
CA SER A 138 9.82 -14.79 -9.72
C SER A 138 9.89 -14.18 -8.33
N TYR A 139 9.51 -12.91 -8.15
CA TYR A 139 9.47 -12.28 -6.83
C TYR A 139 8.27 -12.76 -6.00
N VAL A 140 7.13 -12.99 -6.65
CA VAL A 140 5.95 -13.59 -6.01
C VAL A 140 6.29 -14.98 -5.50
N ASP A 141 6.89 -15.82 -6.33
CA ASP A 141 7.29 -17.18 -5.98
C ASP A 141 8.30 -17.22 -4.83
N ASP A 142 9.30 -16.34 -4.84
CA ASP A 142 10.30 -16.24 -3.77
C ASP A 142 9.66 -15.87 -2.42
N ILE A 143 8.64 -15.04 -2.43
CA ILE A 143 7.91 -14.65 -1.21
C ILE A 143 7.01 -15.78 -0.75
N LEU A 144 6.25 -16.39 -1.66
CA LEU A 144 5.33 -17.49 -1.36
C LEU A 144 6.06 -18.73 -0.85
N ALA A 145 7.28 -18.99 -1.35
CA ALA A 145 8.12 -20.10 -0.91
C ALA A 145 8.51 -20.03 0.57
N LYS A 146 8.47 -18.86 1.20
CA LYS A 146 8.70 -18.71 2.65
C LYS A 146 7.63 -19.39 3.49
N GLY A 147 6.42 -19.55 2.95
CA GLY A 147 5.30 -20.26 3.57
C GLY A 147 4.65 -19.50 4.72
N THR A 148 5.44 -19.00 5.67
CA THR A 148 4.98 -18.30 6.86
C THR A 148 5.63 -16.93 7.01
N SER A 149 4.88 -16.00 7.57
CA SER A 149 5.37 -14.68 7.98
C SER A 149 5.89 -14.74 9.42
N GLU A 150 6.93 -13.99 9.73
CA GLU A 150 7.46 -13.82 11.10
C GLU A 150 6.47 -13.08 12.01
N VAL A 151 5.56 -12.31 11.42
CA VAL A 151 4.54 -11.55 12.14
C VAL A 151 3.16 -12.01 11.69
N GLY A 152 2.36 -12.50 12.66
CA GLY A 152 0.95 -12.77 12.45
C GLY A 152 0.16 -11.46 12.47
N MET A 153 -0.82 -11.35 11.58
CA MET A 153 -1.70 -10.19 11.50
C MET A 153 -3.17 -10.62 11.57
N MET A 154 -3.97 -9.80 12.22
CA MET A 154 -5.42 -9.89 12.21
C MET A 154 -5.99 -8.50 12.00
N THR A 155 -6.93 -8.37 11.08
CA THR A 155 -7.65 -7.12 10.83
C THR A 155 -9.15 -7.36 10.95
N GLU A 156 -9.82 -6.48 11.66
CA GLU A 156 -11.27 -6.40 11.75
C GLU A 156 -11.73 -5.10 11.13
N ALA A 157 -12.81 -5.16 10.36
CA ALA A 157 -13.42 -4.00 9.74
C ALA A 157 -14.88 -3.86 10.23
N LEU A 158 -15.24 -2.67 10.67
CA LEU A 158 -16.61 -2.27 10.91
C LEU A 158 -17.00 -1.22 9.87
N TYR A 159 -18.13 -1.41 9.23
CA TYR A 159 -18.63 -0.48 8.22
C TYR A 159 -19.95 0.12 8.67
N ASN A 160 -20.04 1.45 8.58
CA ASN A 160 -21.28 2.19 8.79
C ASN A 160 -21.85 2.58 7.42
N ASP A 161 -22.96 1.96 7.04
CA ASP A 161 -23.62 2.17 5.75
C ASP A 161 -24.32 3.52 5.63
N THR A 162 -24.59 4.17 6.75
CA THR A 162 -25.24 5.48 6.79
C THR A 162 -24.23 6.62 6.62
N THR A 163 -23.08 6.54 7.29
CA THR A 163 -22.03 7.56 7.22
C THR A 163 -20.96 7.23 6.17
N LEU A 164 -20.99 6.01 5.61
CA LEU A 164 -19.98 5.44 4.70
C LEU A 164 -18.57 5.38 5.32
N GLU A 165 -18.50 5.31 6.64
CA GLU A 165 -17.25 5.21 7.38
C GLU A 165 -16.84 3.75 7.59
N VAL A 166 -15.54 3.49 7.52
CA VAL A 166 -14.93 2.21 7.84
C VAL A 166 -13.98 2.38 9.02
N CYS A 167 -14.21 1.59 10.07
CA CYS A 167 -13.27 1.47 11.18
C CYS A 167 -12.46 0.19 11.04
N LEU A 168 -11.14 0.31 10.96
CA LEU A 168 -10.21 -0.81 10.87
C LEU A 168 -9.43 -0.95 12.16
N THR A 169 -9.46 -2.15 12.74
CA THR A 169 -8.62 -2.51 13.88
C THR A 169 -7.67 -3.60 13.45
N THR A 170 -6.37 -3.29 13.40
CA THR A 170 -5.32 -4.27 13.05
C THR A 170 -4.46 -4.57 14.27
N ARG A 171 -4.25 -5.86 14.53
CA ARG A 171 -3.39 -6.36 15.60
C ARG A 171 -2.28 -7.20 15.00
N PHE A 172 -1.09 -7.11 15.60
CA PHE A 172 0.10 -7.85 15.19
C PHE A 172 0.57 -8.73 16.33
N LYS A 173 1.12 -9.90 15.98
CA LYS A 173 1.77 -10.84 16.90
C LYS A 173 3.05 -11.34 16.25
N ALA A 174 4.21 -11.08 16.90
CA ALA A 174 5.49 -11.67 16.57
C ALA A 174 5.66 -13.05 17.23
#